data_292d925bdfebb975a5110c0b671d7f38
#
_entry.id   292d925bdfebb975a5110c0b671d7f38
#
_cell.length_a   1.000
_cell.length_b   1.000
_cell.length_c   1.000
_cell.angle_alpha   90.00
_cell.angle_beta   90.00
_cell.angle_gamma   90.00
#
_symmetry.space_group_name_H-M   'P 1'
#
loop_
_entity.id
_entity.type
_entity.pdbx_description
1 polymer ?
#
loop_
_entity_poly.entity_id
_entity_poly.type
_entity_poly.pdbx_seq_one_letter_code
_entity_poly.pdbx_strand_id
1 'polypeptide(L)'
;MITTLVLGSTWAQADGLSDLKSALGRLQGQSPVKGVLDIKRWNKQGEGKEAEETNSQINVSIEDSGRGLQILYSKDLISKLEAEQRQKSKDKEAKTPVTSAISSVSANGIREMTLAASNLIRDIDRAKFKGETTETVEGKPLRKLSFEVPMESLSEKERKYLKKLDAGFDIWIAADGTPVSQVSHTIYNGRAFLVISFEQKQNEKQVYAVSGDRLVTIRHESSSSGSGAGEKGESRSVRTFQLQS
;
A
#
# COMPACT_ATOMS: atom_id res chain seq x y z
N MET A 1 21.04 19.67 58.62
CA MET A 1 20.97 19.97 57.18
C MET A 1 20.83 18.64 56.47
N ILE A 2 19.62 18.31 56.00
CA ILE A 2 19.36 17.04 55.24
C ILE A 2 19.24 17.46 53.78
N THR A 3 20.22 17.08 52.96
CA THR A 3 20.22 17.35 51.53
C THR A 3 19.47 16.22 50.83
N THR A 4 18.25 16.50 50.38
CA THR A 4 17.43 15.54 49.60
C THR A 4 17.94 15.53 48.17
N LEU A 5 18.55 14.42 47.76
CA LEU A 5 18.96 14.16 46.37
C LEU A 5 17.71 13.77 45.57
N VAL A 6 17.20 14.67 44.74
CA VAL A 6 16.12 14.33 43.76
C VAL A 6 16.80 13.66 42.59
N LEU A 7 16.70 12.32 42.53
CA LEU A 7 17.03 11.52 41.35
C LEU A 7 15.95 11.78 40.31
N GLY A 8 16.19 12.71 39.39
CA GLY A 8 15.40 12.86 38.18
C GLY A 8 15.60 11.63 37.32
N SER A 9 14.62 10.73 37.29
CA SER A 9 14.53 9.65 36.28
C SER A 9 14.35 10.29 34.91
N THR A 10 15.44 10.43 34.16
CA THR A 10 15.36 10.65 32.71
C THR A 10 14.77 9.37 32.12
N TRP A 11 13.48 9.41 31.83
CA TRP A 11 12.87 8.40 30.94
C TRP A 11 13.67 8.46 29.65
N ALA A 12 14.44 7.42 29.35
CA ALA A 12 15.01 7.22 28.04
C ALA A 12 13.80 7.17 27.09
N GLN A 13 13.54 8.27 26.40
CA GLN A 13 12.51 8.31 25.38
C GLN A 13 13.04 7.40 24.26
N ALA A 14 12.49 6.17 24.21
CA ALA A 14 12.87 5.23 23.18
C ALA A 14 12.64 5.90 21.83
N ASP A 15 13.67 5.93 20.98
CA ASP A 15 13.61 6.47 19.63
C ASP A 15 12.64 5.60 18.82
N GLY A 16 11.47 6.14 18.48
CA GLY A 16 10.42 5.40 17.79
C GLY A 16 10.90 4.81 16.47
N LEU A 17 11.86 5.43 15.81
CA LEU A 17 12.47 4.87 14.61
C LEU A 17 13.29 3.60 14.93
N SER A 18 14.00 3.58 16.04
CA SER A 18 14.74 2.40 16.51
C SER A 18 13.79 1.27 16.89
N ASP A 19 12.70 1.60 17.61
CA ASP A 19 11.67 0.62 18.00
C ASP A 19 10.97 0.04 16.78
N LEU A 20 10.60 0.89 15.79
CA LEU A 20 10.04 0.45 14.51
C LEU A 20 10.98 -0.52 13.79
N LYS A 21 12.26 -0.16 13.63
CA LYS A 21 13.25 -1.04 12.96
C LYS A 21 13.41 -2.37 13.68
N SER A 22 13.44 -2.34 15.01
CA SER A 22 13.53 -3.55 15.84
C SER A 22 12.30 -4.44 15.68
N ALA A 23 11.09 -3.85 15.68
CA ALA A 23 9.85 -4.58 15.46
C ALA A 23 9.79 -5.18 14.05
N LEU A 24 10.14 -4.41 13.02
CA LEU A 24 10.20 -4.89 11.64
C LEU A 24 11.19 -6.04 11.48
N GLY A 25 12.34 -6.00 12.17
CA GLY A 25 13.30 -7.11 12.19
C GLY A 25 12.71 -8.42 12.73
N ARG A 26 11.86 -8.34 13.76
CA ARG A 26 11.18 -9.52 14.36
C ARG A 26 10.02 -10.05 13.51
N LEU A 27 9.44 -9.20 12.64
CA LEU A 27 8.21 -9.49 11.89
C LEU A 27 8.46 -9.89 10.43
N GLN A 28 9.67 -10.32 10.09
CA GLN A 28 10.05 -10.84 8.77
C GLN A 28 9.99 -12.38 8.69
N GLY A 29 9.33 -13.03 9.62
CA GLY A 29 9.21 -14.48 9.66
C GLY A 29 8.44 -15.07 8.47
N GLN A 30 8.29 -16.38 8.51
CA GLN A 30 7.66 -17.15 7.44
C GLN A 30 6.52 -18.04 7.94
N SER A 31 5.93 -17.71 9.08
CA SER A 31 4.72 -18.39 9.56
C SER A 31 3.68 -18.43 8.45
N PRO A 32 2.98 -19.57 8.26
CA PRO A 32 1.96 -19.68 7.22
C PRO A 32 0.88 -18.60 7.37
N VAL A 33 0.48 -18.01 6.24
CA VAL A 33 -0.61 -17.04 6.16
C VAL A 33 -1.64 -17.55 5.18
N LYS A 34 -2.90 -17.60 5.63
CA LYS A 34 -4.03 -18.01 4.82
C LYS A 34 -5.19 -17.03 5.00
N GLY A 35 -5.97 -16.83 3.96
CA GLY A 35 -7.13 -15.95 4.04
C GLY A 35 -7.82 -15.72 2.72
N VAL A 36 -8.83 -14.85 2.76
CA VAL A 36 -9.56 -14.39 1.58
C VAL A 36 -9.26 -12.93 1.33
N LEU A 37 -8.83 -12.61 0.13
CA LEU A 37 -8.60 -11.27 -0.34
C LEU A 37 -9.82 -10.80 -1.14
N ASP A 38 -10.53 -9.80 -0.62
CA ASP A 38 -11.56 -9.03 -1.32
C ASP A 38 -10.91 -7.83 -2.00
N ILE A 39 -11.21 -7.62 -3.27
CA ILE A 39 -10.69 -6.51 -4.07
C ILE A 39 -11.86 -5.79 -4.70
N LYS A 40 -12.01 -4.50 -4.38
CA LYS A 40 -12.95 -3.56 -5.01
C LYS A 40 -12.17 -2.51 -5.76
N ARG A 41 -12.54 -2.27 -7.01
CA ARG A 41 -11.92 -1.23 -7.85
C ARG A 41 -12.98 -0.40 -8.54
N TRP A 42 -12.69 0.87 -8.62
CA TRP A 42 -13.35 1.85 -9.45
C TRP A 42 -12.31 2.57 -10.30
N ASN A 43 -12.59 2.70 -11.59
CA ASN A 43 -11.77 3.47 -12.51
C ASN A 43 -12.67 4.40 -13.31
N LYS A 44 -12.14 5.58 -13.60
CA LYS A 44 -12.76 6.55 -14.50
C LYS A 44 -11.71 7.03 -15.49
N GLN A 45 -12.04 7.04 -16.77
CA GLN A 45 -11.18 7.52 -17.84
C GLN A 45 -11.95 8.55 -18.69
N GLY A 46 -11.27 9.63 -19.07
CA GLY A 46 -11.90 10.76 -19.78
C GLY A 46 -12.56 11.77 -18.86
N GLU A 47 -13.17 12.79 -19.46
CA GLU A 47 -13.83 13.90 -18.78
C GLU A 47 -15.24 14.17 -19.37
N GLY A 48 -16.07 14.82 -18.57
CA GLY A 48 -17.40 15.26 -18.98
C GLY A 48 -18.32 14.10 -19.37
N LYS A 49 -19.02 14.25 -20.49
CA LYS A 49 -20.02 13.26 -20.97
C LYS A 49 -19.37 12.00 -21.61
N GLU A 50 -18.12 12.09 -21.98
CA GLU A 50 -17.35 10.99 -22.59
C GLU A 50 -16.58 10.17 -21.55
N ALA A 51 -16.71 10.51 -20.27
CA ALA A 51 -16.07 9.77 -19.20
C ALA A 51 -16.64 8.35 -19.07
N GLU A 52 -15.77 7.36 -19.12
CA GLU A 52 -16.13 5.98 -18.88
C GLU A 52 -15.79 5.56 -17.46
N GLU A 53 -16.74 4.95 -16.77
CA GLU A 53 -16.57 4.41 -15.43
C GLU A 53 -16.69 2.89 -15.44
N THR A 54 -15.83 2.24 -14.67
CA THR A 54 -15.83 0.78 -14.50
C THR A 54 -15.71 0.44 -13.02
N ASN A 55 -16.62 -0.39 -12.54
CA ASN A 55 -16.59 -0.98 -11.20
C ASN A 55 -16.33 -2.47 -11.30
N SER A 56 -15.52 -3.00 -10.40
CA SER A 56 -15.28 -4.43 -10.31
C SER A 56 -15.06 -4.86 -8.86
N GLN A 57 -15.49 -6.10 -8.57
CA GLN A 57 -15.24 -6.74 -7.28
C GLN A 57 -14.98 -8.22 -7.49
N ILE A 58 -13.93 -8.73 -6.85
CA ILE A 58 -13.57 -10.15 -6.85
C ILE A 58 -13.08 -10.59 -5.48
N ASN A 59 -13.19 -11.89 -5.22
CA ASN A 59 -12.61 -12.56 -4.07
C ASN A 59 -11.69 -13.66 -4.52
N VAL A 60 -10.50 -13.76 -3.93
CA VAL A 60 -9.54 -14.84 -4.17
C VAL A 60 -9.05 -15.40 -2.84
N SER A 61 -8.85 -16.71 -2.77
CA SER A 61 -8.23 -17.32 -1.60
C SER A 61 -6.71 -17.30 -1.76
N ILE A 62 -6.02 -16.93 -0.69
CA ILE A 62 -4.57 -16.85 -0.63
C ILE A 62 -4.07 -17.82 0.43
N GLU A 63 -3.04 -18.57 0.08
CA GLU A 63 -2.25 -19.37 1.01
C GLU A 63 -0.76 -19.14 0.71
N ASP A 64 -0.01 -18.66 1.70
CA ASP A 64 1.44 -18.48 1.65
C ASP A 64 2.07 -19.28 2.77
N SER A 65 2.67 -20.40 2.43
CA SER A 65 3.21 -21.39 3.36
C SER A 65 4.56 -21.92 2.88
N GLY A 66 5.11 -22.93 3.56
CA GLY A 66 6.34 -23.60 3.15
C GLY A 66 6.31 -24.21 1.74
N ARG A 67 5.12 -24.35 1.13
CA ARG A 67 4.94 -24.75 -0.29
C ARG A 67 4.92 -23.57 -1.25
N GLY A 68 5.12 -22.36 -0.76
CA GLY A 68 5.09 -21.13 -1.54
C GLY A 68 3.70 -20.48 -1.58
N LEU A 69 3.60 -19.38 -2.34
CA LEU A 69 2.38 -18.61 -2.52
C LEU A 69 1.43 -19.30 -3.50
N GLN A 70 0.19 -19.53 -3.07
CA GLN A 70 -0.90 -20.04 -3.88
C GLN A 70 -2.04 -19.01 -3.93
N ILE A 71 -2.59 -18.78 -5.13
CA ILE A 71 -3.75 -17.92 -5.38
C ILE A 71 -4.82 -18.81 -6.01
N LEU A 72 -5.92 -19.01 -5.28
CA LEU A 72 -6.98 -19.93 -5.68
C LEU A 72 -8.21 -19.13 -6.11
N TYR A 73 -8.68 -19.41 -7.31
CA TYR A 73 -9.88 -18.82 -7.89
C TYR A 73 -11.07 -19.79 -7.70
N SER A 74 -12.20 -19.24 -7.24
CA SER A 74 -13.44 -20.02 -7.11
C SER A 74 -13.99 -20.42 -8.47
N LYS A 75 -14.79 -21.49 -8.53
CA LYS A 75 -15.48 -21.91 -9.75
C LYS A 75 -16.38 -20.81 -10.31
N ASP A 76 -17.07 -20.07 -9.44
CA ASP A 76 -17.91 -18.92 -9.82
C ASP A 76 -17.08 -17.83 -10.51
N LEU A 77 -15.93 -17.49 -9.95
CA LEU A 77 -15.04 -16.50 -10.54
C LEU A 77 -14.50 -16.94 -11.90
N ILE A 78 -14.12 -18.21 -12.05
CA ILE A 78 -13.68 -18.78 -13.33
C ILE A 78 -14.83 -18.72 -14.36
N SER A 79 -16.06 -19.10 -13.98
CA SER A 79 -17.22 -19.04 -14.88
C SER A 79 -17.53 -17.61 -15.34
N LYS A 80 -17.38 -16.61 -14.47
CA LYS A 80 -17.53 -15.19 -14.84
C LYS A 80 -16.47 -14.74 -15.84
N LEU A 81 -15.20 -15.15 -15.65
CA LEU A 81 -14.12 -14.87 -16.60
C LEU A 81 -14.40 -15.45 -17.98
N GLU A 82 -14.82 -16.71 -18.03
CA GLU A 82 -15.15 -17.37 -19.29
C GLU A 82 -16.35 -16.69 -19.98
N ALA A 83 -17.34 -16.22 -19.21
CA ALA A 83 -18.47 -15.47 -19.76
C ALA A 83 -18.03 -14.14 -20.38
N GLU A 84 -17.17 -13.38 -19.69
CA GLU A 84 -16.60 -12.13 -20.22
C GLU A 84 -15.75 -12.39 -21.47
N GLN A 85 -14.95 -13.47 -21.49
CA GLN A 85 -14.15 -13.83 -22.65
C GLN A 85 -15.01 -14.18 -23.86
N ARG A 86 -16.11 -14.95 -23.65
CA ARG A 86 -17.08 -15.24 -24.73
C ARG A 86 -17.78 -13.99 -25.23
N GLN A 87 -18.09 -13.04 -24.36
CA GLN A 87 -18.70 -11.78 -24.74
C GLN A 87 -17.72 -10.90 -25.53
N LYS A 88 -16.47 -10.78 -25.09
CA LYS A 88 -15.41 -10.01 -25.74
C LYS A 88 -15.07 -10.56 -27.13
N SER A 89 -15.20 -11.88 -27.34
CA SER A 89 -14.99 -12.50 -28.67
C SER A 89 -16.10 -12.15 -29.68
N LYS A 90 -17.31 -11.83 -29.21
CA LYS A 90 -18.45 -11.42 -30.05
C LYS A 90 -18.52 -9.91 -30.26
N ASP A 91 -18.15 -9.16 -29.22
CA ASP A 91 -18.13 -7.71 -29.20
C ASP A 91 -16.81 -7.21 -28.63
N LYS A 92 -15.97 -6.63 -29.48
CA LYS A 92 -14.66 -6.11 -29.09
C LYS A 92 -14.74 -4.93 -28.11
N GLU A 93 -15.87 -4.24 -28.04
CA GLU A 93 -16.11 -3.11 -27.11
C GLU A 93 -16.74 -3.58 -25.79
N ALA A 94 -17.06 -4.87 -25.64
CA ALA A 94 -17.64 -5.40 -24.41
C ALA A 94 -16.73 -5.14 -23.21
N LYS A 95 -17.33 -4.61 -22.12
CA LYS A 95 -16.61 -4.36 -20.86
C LYS A 95 -16.32 -5.69 -20.16
N THR A 96 -15.10 -5.81 -19.62
CA THR A 96 -14.60 -7.01 -18.92
C THR A 96 -14.11 -6.67 -17.51
N PRO A 97 -15.01 -6.26 -16.59
CA PRO A 97 -14.64 -5.79 -15.26
C PRO A 97 -13.99 -6.87 -14.39
N VAL A 98 -14.42 -8.14 -14.49
CA VAL A 98 -13.83 -9.25 -13.73
C VAL A 98 -12.42 -9.56 -14.22
N THR A 99 -12.21 -9.60 -15.52
CA THR A 99 -10.88 -9.77 -16.15
C THR A 99 -9.95 -8.64 -15.71
N SER A 100 -10.42 -7.38 -15.72
CA SER A 100 -9.65 -6.23 -15.26
C SER A 100 -9.29 -6.34 -13.77
N ALA A 101 -10.21 -6.80 -12.93
CA ALA A 101 -9.95 -6.99 -11.51
C ALA A 101 -8.89 -8.09 -11.26
N ILE A 102 -9.01 -9.23 -11.94
CA ILE A 102 -8.05 -10.34 -11.80
C ILE A 102 -6.66 -9.93 -12.29
N SER A 103 -6.57 -9.18 -13.39
CA SER A 103 -5.28 -8.67 -13.90
C SER A 103 -4.52 -7.81 -12.85
N SER A 104 -5.23 -7.27 -11.87
CA SER A 104 -4.63 -6.54 -10.75
C SER A 104 -4.11 -7.44 -9.61
N VAL A 105 -4.43 -8.74 -9.65
CA VAL A 105 -3.94 -9.74 -8.70
C VAL A 105 -2.63 -10.30 -9.22
N SER A 106 -1.53 -9.84 -8.70
CA SER A 106 -0.21 -10.36 -9.04
C SER A 106 0.43 -11.05 -7.84
N ALA A 107 1.27 -12.05 -8.10
CA ALA A 107 2.04 -12.70 -7.04
C ALA A 107 2.88 -11.70 -6.24
N ASN A 108 3.48 -10.70 -6.91
CA ASN A 108 4.24 -9.65 -6.23
C ASN A 108 3.35 -8.80 -5.31
N GLY A 109 2.19 -8.35 -5.79
CA GLY A 109 1.26 -7.55 -4.97
C GLY A 109 0.73 -8.33 -3.76
N ILE A 110 0.52 -9.65 -3.88
CA ILE A 110 0.16 -10.50 -2.74
C ILE A 110 1.34 -10.63 -1.76
N ARG A 111 2.55 -10.86 -2.27
CA ARG A 111 3.76 -10.92 -1.41
C ARG A 111 4.01 -9.59 -0.68
N GLU A 112 3.77 -8.47 -1.32
CA GLU A 112 3.82 -7.17 -0.65
C GLU A 112 2.87 -7.08 0.54
N MET A 113 1.67 -7.66 0.43
CA MET A 113 0.72 -7.71 1.54
C MET A 113 1.13 -8.73 2.62
N THR A 114 1.61 -9.91 2.23
CA THR A 114 1.97 -10.98 3.18
C THR A 114 3.37 -10.81 3.80
N LEU A 115 4.19 -9.90 3.28
CA LEU A 115 5.54 -9.57 3.75
C LEU A 115 5.70 -8.06 3.99
N ALA A 116 4.73 -7.44 4.65
CA ALA A 116 4.67 -6.00 4.84
C ALA A 116 5.91 -5.42 5.56
N ALA A 117 6.51 -6.16 6.49
CA ALA A 117 7.71 -5.73 7.20
C ALA A 117 8.89 -5.46 6.25
N SER A 118 9.13 -6.34 5.28
CA SER A 118 10.21 -6.17 4.30
C SER A 118 9.98 -4.96 3.38
N ASN A 119 8.72 -4.65 3.07
CA ASN A 119 8.38 -3.47 2.27
C ASN A 119 8.61 -2.19 3.06
N LEU A 120 8.12 -2.14 4.32
CA LEU A 120 8.34 -1.01 5.20
C LEU A 120 9.83 -0.72 5.42
N ILE A 121 10.67 -1.74 5.56
CA ILE A 121 12.13 -1.56 5.68
C ILE A 121 12.67 -0.86 4.43
N ARG A 122 12.32 -1.33 3.22
CA ARG A 122 12.77 -0.71 1.97
C ARG A 122 12.31 0.74 1.82
N ASP A 123 11.08 1.04 2.26
CA ASP A 123 10.54 2.40 2.20
C ASP A 123 11.26 3.32 3.16
N ILE A 124 11.50 2.87 4.41
CA ILE A 124 12.25 3.62 5.42
C ILE A 124 13.70 3.87 4.97
N ASP A 125 14.36 2.89 4.36
CA ASP A 125 15.75 3.01 3.91
C ASP A 125 15.93 4.02 2.76
N ARG A 126 14.86 4.30 1.99
CA ARG A 126 14.87 5.28 0.90
C ARG A 126 14.41 6.67 1.34
N ALA A 127 13.85 6.78 2.52
CA ALA A 127 13.22 8.00 3.02
C ALA A 127 14.08 8.69 4.07
N LYS A 128 13.83 9.97 4.25
CA LYS A 128 14.42 10.79 5.31
C LYS A 128 13.43 10.89 6.46
N PHE A 129 13.82 10.45 7.65
CA PHE A 129 13.04 10.63 8.86
C PHE A 129 12.91 12.10 9.21
N LYS A 130 11.70 12.58 9.49
CA LYS A 130 11.37 13.97 9.77
C LYS A 130 11.06 14.24 11.24
N GLY A 131 10.59 13.24 11.94
CA GLY A 131 10.24 13.38 13.35
C GLY A 131 9.17 12.41 13.83
N GLU A 132 8.90 12.49 15.11
CA GLU A 132 7.94 11.68 15.83
C GLU A 132 6.94 12.58 16.58
N THR A 133 5.67 12.17 16.58
CA THR A 133 4.60 12.78 17.40
C THR A 133 3.75 11.66 18.01
N THR A 134 2.99 11.99 19.06
CA THR A 134 2.00 11.06 19.63
C THR A 134 0.60 11.49 19.23
N GLU A 135 -0.19 10.55 18.73
CA GLU A 135 -1.59 10.77 18.36
C GLU A 135 -2.48 9.72 19.01
N THR A 136 -3.73 10.09 19.31
CA THR A 136 -4.74 9.13 19.79
C THR A 136 -5.57 8.67 18.58
N VAL A 137 -5.45 7.39 18.23
CA VAL A 137 -6.20 6.76 17.15
C VAL A 137 -7.11 5.69 17.74
N GLU A 138 -8.41 5.81 17.52
CA GLU A 138 -9.44 4.90 18.07
C GLU A 138 -9.30 4.68 19.59
N GLY A 139 -8.99 5.77 20.31
CA GLY A 139 -8.83 5.75 21.78
C GLY A 139 -7.50 5.17 22.28
N LYS A 140 -6.57 4.79 21.40
CA LYS A 140 -5.25 4.27 21.76
C LYS A 140 -4.16 5.29 21.44
N PRO A 141 -3.21 5.55 22.36
CA PRO A 141 -2.05 6.37 22.05
C PRO A 141 -1.11 5.62 21.11
N LEU A 142 -0.82 6.18 19.96
CA LEU A 142 0.13 5.67 18.98
C LEU A 142 1.21 6.73 18.72
N ARG A 143 2.42 6.28 18.43
CA ARG A 143 3.50 7.15 17.96
C ARG A 143 3.45 7.21 16.44
N LYS A 144 3.40 8.42 15.90
CA LYS A 144 3.43 8.69 14.47
C LYS A 144 4.84 9.09 14.07
N LEU A 145 5.43 8.36 13.16
CA LEU A 145 6.74 8.58 12.57
C LEU A 145 6.56 9.11 11.15
N SER A 146 7.07 10.30 10.87
CA SER A 146 6.91 10.96 9.57
C SER A 146 8.19 10.87 8.74
N PHE A 147 8.02 10.60 7.44
CA PHE A 147 9.11 10.41 6.48
C PHE A 147 8.86 11.20 5.19
N GLU A 148 9.92 11.72 4.62
CA GLU A 148 9.94 12.36 3.30
C GLU A 148 10.74 11.49 2.32
N VAL A 149 10.22 11.30 1.12
CA VAL A 149 10.93 10.59 0.04
C VAL A 149 11.59 11.62 -0.87
N PRO A 150 12.91 11.82 -0.78
CA PRO A 150 13.60 12.84 -1.56
C PRO A 150 13.76 12.40 -3.02
N MET A 151 13.82 13.37 -3.94
CA MET A 151 14.03 13.11 -5.39
C MET A 151 15.30 12.27 -5.64
N GLU A 152 16.33 12.44 -4.82
CA GLU A 152 17.62 11.77 -4.93
C GLU A 152 17.52 10.27 -4.65
N SER A 153 16.48 9.82 -3.93
CA SER A 153 16.24 8.39 -3.66
C SER A 153 15.68 7.63 -4.88
N LEU A 154 15.22 8.37 -5.90
CA LEU A 154 14.76 7.80 -7.16
C LEU A 154 15.92 7.40 -8.06
N SER A 155 15.70 6.41 -8.90
CA SER A 155 16.68 6.03 -9.93
C SER A 155 16.95 7.19 -10.90
N GLU A 156 18.13 7.19 -11.52
CA GLU A 156 18.49 8.19 -12.53
C GLU A 156 17.49 8.22 -13.70
N LYS A 157 16.97 7.06 -14.08
CA LYS A 157 15.97 6.93 -15.14
C LYS A 157 14.67 7.64 -14.77
N GLU A 158 14.19 7.49 -13.53
CA GLU A 158 12.97 8.16 -13.05
C GLU A 158 13.18 9.67 -12.98
N ARG A 159 14.28 10.13 -12.38
CA ARG A 159 14.63 11.56 -12.25
C ARG A 159 14.69 12.30 -13.58
N LYS A 160 15.09 11.62 -14.66
CA LYS A 160 15.20 12.23 -15.99
C LYS A 160 13.88 12.78 -16.51
N TYR A 161 12.75 12.17 -16.13
CA TYR A 161 11.42 12.57 -16.62
C TYR A 161 10.66 13.45 -15.63
N LEU A 162 11.07 13.45 -14.36
CA LEU A 162 10.39 14.21 -13.31
C LEU A 162 10.96 15.62 -13.20
N LYS A 163 10.06 16.59 -13.01
CA LYS A 163 10.40 17.98 -12.69
C LYS A 163 10.22 18.28 -11.22
N LYS A 164 9.19 17.69 -10.60
CA LYS A 164 8.85 17.87 -9.21
C LYS A 164 8.37 16.55 -8.63
N LEU A 165 8.79 16.27 -7.42
CA LEU A 165 8.29 15.21 -6.56
C LEU A 165 7.92 15.82 -5.20
N ASP A 166 6.74 15.48 -4.71
CA ASP A 166 6.29 15.69 -3.35
C ASP A 166 5.78 14.34 -2.86
N ALA A 167 6.56 13.66 -2.04
CA ALA A 167 6.27 12.31 -1.61
C ALA A 167 6.72 12.09 -0.16
N GLY A 168 5.89 11.39 0.58
CA GLY A 168 6.17 11.07 1.97
C GLY A 168 5.17 10.08 2.53
N PHE A 169 5.45 9.64 3.75
CA PHE A 169 4.55 8.74 4.46
C PHE A 169 4.66 8.89 5.96
N ASP A 170 3.58 8.59 6.64
CA ASP A 170 3.49 8.50 8.09
C ASP A 170 3.23 7.05 8.49
N ILE A 171 3.93 6.56 9.50
CA ILE A 171 3.71 5.22 10.08
C ILE A 171 3.28 5.39 11.54
N TRP A 172 2.13 4.83 11.90
CA TRP A 172 1.70 4.72 13.30
C TRP A 172 2.17 3.41 13.89
N ILE A 173 2.86 3.50 15.02
CA ILE A 173 3.38 2.35 15.73
C ILE A 173 2.79 2.24 17.15
N ALA A 174 2.64 1.02 17.63
CA ALA A 174 2.30 0.73 19.02
C ALA A 174 3.51 1.02 19.96
N ALA A 175 3.30 0.89 21.26
CA ALA A 175 4.32 1.15 22.26
C ALA A 175 5.59 0.28 22.09
N ASP A 176 5.44 -0.95 21.58
CA ASP A 176 6.52 -1.91 21.32
C ASP A 176 7.19 -1.76 19.94
N GLY A 177 6.84 -0.70 19.20
CA GLY A 177 7.34 -0.42 17.86
C GLY A 177 6.59 -1.14 16.73
N THR A 178 5.61 -2.01 17.04
CA THR A 178 4.86 -2.74 16.01
C THR A 178 4.05 -1.79 15.14
N PRO A 179 4.18 -1.83 13.80
CA PRO A 179 3.37 -1.02 12.89
C PRO A 179 1.88 -1.37 12.97
N VAL A 180 1.05 -0.34 13.07
CA VAL A 180 -0.42 -0.45 13.08
C VAL A 180 -1.00 -0.01 11.75
N SER A 181 -0.54 1.11 11.21
CA SER A 181 -0.99 1.64 9.92
C SER A 181 0.06 2.54 9.27
N GLN A 182 -0.10 2.76 7.98
CA GLN A 182 0.68 3.71 7.19
C GLN A 182 -0.27 4.53 6.31
N VAL A 183 0.04 5.80 6.13
CA VAL A 183 -0.55 6.65 5.10
C VAL A 183 0.57 7.25 4.27
N SER A 184 0.47 7.17 2.95
CA SER A 184 1.44 7.75 2.05
C SER A 184 0.77 8.66 1.01
N HIS A 185 1.52 9.64 0.54
CA HIS A 185 1.15 10.48 -0.57
C HIS A 185 2.31 10.58 -1.55
N THR A 186 1.99 10.67 -2.82
CA THR A 186 2.96 10.93 -3.88
C THR A 186 2.32 11.84 -4.92
N ILE A 187 2.91 13.00 -5.16
CA ILE A 187 2.51 13.93 -6.20
C ILE A 187 3.76 14.20 -7.04
N TYR A 188 3.67 13.89 -8.31
CA TYR A 188 4.77 14.21 -9.21
C TYR A 188 4.27 14.74 -10.53
N ASN A 189 5.06 15.58 -11.14
CA ASN A 189 4.87 16.04 -12.50
C ASN A 189 6.17 15.98 -13.29
N GLY A 190 6.03 15.92 -14.59
CA GLY A 190 7.19 15.80 -15.45
C GLY A 190 6.86 16.02 -16.92
N ARG A 191 7.82 15.66 -17.77
CA ARG A 191 7.67 15.66 -19.23
C ARG A 191 8.23 14.38 -19.82
N ALA A 192 7.40 13.73 -20.65
CA ALA A 192 7.84 12.66 -21.52
C ALA A 192 8.10 13.22 -22.94
N PHE A 193 9.13 12.71 -23.61
CA PHE A 193 9.48 13.11 -24.99
C PHE A 193 9.57 14.63 -25.20
N LEU A 194 10.00 15.38 -24.17
CA LEU A 194 10.18 16.85 -24.15
C LEU A 194 8.88 17.68 -24.32
N VAL A 195 7.81 17.11 -24.80
CA VAL A 195 6.57 17.83 -25.20
C VAL A 195 5.33 17.40 -24.42
N ILE A 196 5.27 16.17 -23.92
CA ILE A 196 4.09 15.65 -23.22
C ILE A 196 4.26 15.90 -21.74
N SER A 197 3.54 16.88 -21.20
CA SER A 197 3.46 17.08 -19.73
C SER A 197 2.54 16.07 -19.11
N PHE A 198 2.88 15.59 -17.92
CA PHE A 198 2.03 14.71 -17.10
C PHE A 198 2.05 15.14 -15.63
N GLU A 199 0.98 14.86 -14.96
CA GLU A 199 0.84 14.97 -13.50
C GLU A 199 0.20 13.71 -12.96
N GLN A 200 0.68 13.25 -11.81
CA GLN A 200 0.14 12.10 -11.10
C GLN A 200 0.05 12.43 -9.61
N LYS A 201 -1.10 12.06 -9.01
CA LYS A 201 -1.33 12.11 -7.57
C LYS A 201 -1.74 10.71 -7.11
N GLN A 202 -1.17 10.26 -6.03
CA GLN A 202 -1.47 8.96 -5.42
C GLN A 202 -1.51 9.10 -3.91
N ASN A 203 -2.54 8.54 -3.28
CA ASN A 203 -2.65 8.41 -1.85
C ASN A 203 -2.94 6.97 -1.50
N GLU A 204 -2.29 6.47 -0.46
CA GLU A 204 -2.49 5.12 0.02
C GLU A 204 -2.65 5.10 1.53
N LYS A 205 -3.46 4.16 2.00
CA LYS A 205 -3.57 3.83 3.42
C LYS A 205 -3.46 2.32 3.59
N GLN A 206 -2.59 1.89 4.48
CA GLN A 206 -2.42 0.49 4.82
C GLN A 206 -2.69 0.28 6.31
N VAL A 207 -3.32 -0.84 6.64
CA VAL A 207 -3.53 -1.30 8.02
C VAL A 207 -2.89 -2.66 8.15
N TYR A 208 -2.16 -2.86 9.24
CA TYR A 208 -1.37 -4.04 9.48
C TYR A 208 -1.92 -4.90 10.60
N ALA A 209 -1.63 -6.19 10.55
CA ALA A 209 -1.83 -7.14 11.64
C ALA A 209 -0.61 -8.06 11.73
N VAL A 210 -0.34 -8.56 12.92
CA VAL A 210 0.68 -9.57 13.15
C VAL A 210 0.03 -10.95 13.04
N SER A 211 0.61 -11.83 12.23
CA SER A 211 0.22 -13.23 12.06
C SER A 211 1.46 -14.11 12.31
N GLY A 212 1.52 -14.74 13.48
CA GLY A 212 2.72 -15.43 13.92
C GLY A 212 3.91 -14.47 14.05
N ASP A 213 4.97 -14.71 13.28
CA ASP A 213 6.16 -13.87 13.19
C ASP A 213 6.19 -12.95 11.95
N ARG A 214 5.02 -12.71 11.31
CA ARG A 214 4.90 -11.90 10.10
C ARG A 214 4.02 -10.67 10.33
N LEU A 215 4.42 -9.56 9.71
CA LEU A 215 3.55 -8.41 9.52
C LEU A 215 2.80 -8.57 8.20
N VAL A 216 1.48 -8.47 8.26
CA VAL A 216 0.59 -8.64 7.12
C VAL A 216 -0.26 -7.38 6.93
N THR A 217 -0.38 -6.89 5.69
CA THR A 217 -1.33 -5.83 5.34
C THR A 217 -2.72 -6.45 5.23
N ILE A 218 -3.60 -6.12 6.18
CA ILE A 218 -4.98 -6.62 6.21
C ILE A 218 -5.96 -5.72 5.46
N ARG A 219 -5.59 -4.46 5.24
CA ARG A 219 -6.37 -3.51 4.44
C ARG A 219 -5.43 -2.56 3.71
N HIS A 220 -5.65 -2.39 2.41
CA HIS A 220 -4.94 -1.44 1.56
C HIS A 220 -5.96 -0.65 0.73
N GLU A 221 -6.01 0.64 0.97
CA GLU A 221 -6.79 1.59 0.19
C GLU A 221 -5.84 2.43 -0.65
N SER A 222 -6.14 2.57 -1.92
CA SER A 222 -5.38 3.44 -2.81
C SER A 222 -6.31 4.29 -3.65
N SER A 223 -5.92 5.52 -3.89
CA SER A 223 -6.56 6.42 -4.85
C SER A 223 -5.48 7.08 -5.69
N SER A 224 -5.70 7.14 -6.98
CA SER A 224 -4.80 7.84 -7.89
C SER A 224 -5.59 8.68 -8.88
N SER A 225 -5.02 9.81 -9.28
CA SER A 225 -5.50 10.63 -10.39
C SER A 225 -4.31 11.09 -11.21
N GLY A 226 -4.47 11.12 -12.50
CA GLY A 226 -3.40 11.55 -13.39
C GLY A 226 -3.91 12.18 -14.66
N SER A 227 -3.06 13.00 -15.26
CA SER A 227 -3.29 13.60 -16.57
C SER A 227 -2.02 13.56 -17.40
N GLY A 228 -2.19 13.40 -18.71
CA GLY A 228 -1.07 13.41 -19.68
C GLY A 228 -1.58 13.16 -21.10
N ALA A 229 -0.93 13.74 -22.09
CA ALA A 229 -1.30 13.61 -23.50
C ALA A 229 -2.76 14.00 -23.82
N GLY A 230 -3.39 14.87 -23.01
CA GLY A 230 -4.80 15.25 -23.18
C GLY A 230 -5.80 14.30 -22.53
N GLU A 231 -5.34 13.22 -21.92
CA GLU A 231 -6.20 12.27 -21.20
C GLU A 231 -6.14 12.50 -19.68
N LYS A 232 -7.26 12.21 -19.00
CA LYS A 232 -7.36 12.19 -17.54
C LYS A 232 -7.93 10.87 -17.07
N GLY A 233 -7.41 10.40 -15.95
CA GLY A 233 -7.85 9.17 -15.33
C GLY A 233 -7.84 9.25 -13.82
N GLU A 234 -8.79 8.55 -13.22
CA GLU A 234 -8.88 8.36 -11.77
C GLU A 234 -9.07 6.88 -11.46
N SER A 235 -8.47 6.43 -10.39
CA SER A 235 -8.73 5.07 -9.88
C SER A 235 -8.82 5.05 -8.36
N ARG A 236 -9.62 4.13 -7.85
CA ARG A 236 -9.70 3.80 -6.43
C ARG A 236 -9.70 2.30 -6.27
N SER A 237 -8.99 1.82 -5.28
CA SER A 237 -8.95 0.39 -4.95
C SER A 237 -9.00 0.19 -3.45
N VAL A 238 -9.78 -0.78 -3.02
CA VAL A 238 -9.78 -1.26 -1.64
C VAL A 238 -9.53 -2.75 -1.68
N ARG A 239 -8.47 -3.19 -1.01
CA ARG A 239 -8.13 -4.59 -0.80
C ARG A 239 -8.26 -4.89 0.67
N THR A 240 -9.04 -5.91 1.02
CA THR A 240 -9.22 -6.36 2.40
C THR A 240 -8.85 -7.83 2.49
N PHE A 241 -7.86 -8.14 3.30
CA PHE A 241 -7.40 -9.50 3.51
C PHE A 241 -7.91 -10.03 4.86
N GLN A 242 -8.86 -10.93 4.80
CA GLN A 242 -9.44 -11.60 5.96
C GLN A 242 -8.58 -12.82 6.29
N LEU A 243 -7.74 -12.67 7.32
CA LEU A 243 -6.91 -13.76 7.82
C LEU A 243 -7.79 -14.90 8.35
N GLN A 244 -7.40 -16.12 8.05
CA GLN A 244 -7.98 -17.34 8.57
C GLN A 244 -6.99 -18.00 9.54
N SER A 245 -7.49 -18.41 10.69
CA SER A 245 -6.75 -19.18 11.69
C SER A 245 -6.58 -20.64 11.24
#